data_07ddbba77102d95e6e77d390ec2967a3
#
_entry.id   07ddbba77102d95e6e77d390ec2967a3
#
_cell.length_a   1.000
_cell.length_b   1.000
_cell.length_c   1.000
_cell.angle_alpha   90.00
_cell.angle_beta   90.00
_cell.angle_gamma   90.00
#
_symmetry.space_group_name_H-M   'P 1'
#
loop_
_entity.id
_entity.type
_entity.pdbx_description
1 polymer ?
#
loop_
_entity_poly.entity_id
_entity_poly.type
_entity_poly.pdbx_seq_one_letter_code
_entity_poly.pdbx_strand_id
1 'polypeptide(L)'
;MFTGIVRELGQVSSFDRNPDGAHLWVKAKLSGELDRGDSVAVSGVCLTATDIADESFSADVMNQTLSVSTLGDLDDGDFVNLELPLRAGDPLGGHVVQGHVDGTVEVIDVQDDGLARRMRIGVTPEQERYLVERGSLTLDGVSLTVADLGDGWAEVSLIPETLERTTLGDAQRGRRLNLELDPIARHVERLVQRFGKEG
;
A
#
# COMPACT_ATOMS: atom_id res chain seq x y z
N MET A 1 4.40 -7.91 9.00
CA MET A 1 3.84 -8.65 7.84
C MET A 1 2.35 -8.44 7.84
N PHE A 2 1.75 -8.23 6.69
CA PHE A 2 0.35 -7.82 6.49
C PHE A 2 -0.31 -8.72 5.43
N THR A 3 -1.58 -8.50 5.18
CA THR A 3 -2.39 -9.28 4.21
C THR A 3 -2.85 -8.45 3.02
N GLY A 4 -2.77 -7.11 3.13
CA GLY A 4 -3.35 -6.17 2.19
C GLY A 4 -4.88 -6.02 2.34
N ILE A 5 -5.43 -6.42 3.49
CA ILE A 5 -6.84 -6.20 3.83
C ILE A 5 -6.94 -5.02 4.77
N VAL A 6 -7.35 -3.88 4.23
CA VAL A 6 -7.54 -2.64 5.00
C VAL A 6 -8.61 -2.84 6.06
N ARG A 7 -8.27 -2.49 7.30
CA ARG A 7 -9.19 -2.61 8.45
C ARG A 7 -9.95 -1.33 8.73
N GLU A 8 -9.31 -0.18 8.51
CA GLU A 8 -9.89 1.13 8.82
C GLU A 8 -9.30 2.21 7.94
N LEU A 9 -10.10 3.25 7.65
CA LEU A 9 -9.62 4.53 7.15
C LEU A 9 -9.26 5.41 8.33
N GLY A 10 -7.96 5.67 8.51
CA GLY A 10 -7.48 6.64 9.48
C GLY A 10 -7.43 8.04 8.88
N GLN A 11 -7.41 9.06 9.74
CA GLN A 11 -7.24 10.44 9.33
C GLN A 11 -5.97 11.03 9.92
N VAL A 12 -5.13 11.63 9.09
CA VAL A 12 -3.95 12.37 9.54
C VAL A 12 -4.40 13.55 10.41
N SER A 13 -4.01 13.55 11.67
CA SER A 13 -4.32 14.64 12.60
C SER A 13 -3.20 15.67 12.70
N SER A 14 -1.95 15.27 12.49
CA SER A 14 -0.84 16.18 12.23
C SER A 14 0.28 15.46 11.46
N PHE A 15 1.00 16.22 10.63
CA PHE A 15 2.15 15.74 9.89
C PHE A 15 3.30 16.75 9.95
N ASP A 16 4.14 16.61 10.96
CA ASP A 16 5.21 17.54 11.28
C ASP A 16 6.52 17.13 10.60
N ARG A 17 6.88 17.82 9.51
CA ARG A 17 8.12 17.57 8.75
C ARG A 17 9.29 18.30 9.39
N ASN A 18 10.46 17.64 9.41
CA ASN A 18 11.73 18.21 9.86
C ASN A 18 12.88 17.68 8.99
N PRO A 19 14.12 18.19 9.13
CA PRO A 19 15.26 17.75 8.32
C PRO A 19 15.59 16.24 8.42
N ASP A 20 15.22 15.59 9.51
CA ASP A 20 15.56 14.19 9.79
C ASP A 20 14.44 13.22 9.36
N GLY A 21 13.23 13.73 9.00
CA GLY A 21 12.07 12.95 8.60
C GLY A 21 10.77 13.68 8.87
N ALA A 22 9.74 12.93 9.27
CA ALA A 22 8.47 13.50 9.71
C ALA A 22 7.90 12.73 10.90
N HIS A 23 7.10 13.42 11.71
CA HIS A 23 6.32 12.83 12.77
C HIS A 23 4.85 12.85 12.38
N LEU A 24 4.27 11.66 12.20
CA LEU A 24 2.90 11.45 11.73
C LEU A 24 2.00 11.08 12.90
N TRP A 25 0.90 11.79 13.09
CA TRP A 25 -0.19 11.37 13.94
C TRP A 25 -1.41 10.98 13.11
N VAL A 26 -1.99 9.82 13.40
CA VAL A 26 -3.19 9.32 12.73
C VAL A 26 -4.27 9.04 13.75
N LYS A 27 -5.45 9.62 13.52
CA LYS A 27 -6.67 9.31 14.27
C LYS A 27 -7.30 8.05 13.71
N ALA A 28 -7.44 7.02 14.55
CA ALA A 28 -8.01 5.72 14.18
C ALA A 28 -8.45 4.95 15.42
N LYS A 29 -9.58 4.25 15.34
CA LYS A 29 -10.08 3.40 16.44
C LYS A 29 -9.19 2.18 16.68
N LEU A 30 -8.56 1.66 15.61
CA LEU A 30 -7.65 0.52 15.72
C LEU A 30 -6.40 0.82 16.58
N SER A 31 -6.12 2.09 16.90
CA SER A 31 -5.04 2.45 17.84
C SER A 31 -5.18 1.78 19.19
N GLY A 32 -6.41 1.46 19.62
CA GLY A 32 -6.67 0.71 20.85
C GLY A 32 -6.20 -0.76 20.83
N GLU A 33 -5.80 -1.28 19.65
CA GLU A 33 -5.22 -2.62 19.47
C GLU A 33 -3.70 -2.59 19.31
N LEU A 34 -3.07 -1.40 19.30
CA LEU A 34 -1.64 -1.20 19.16
C LEU A 34 -0.97 -0.98 20.51
N ASP A 35 0.20 -1.56 20.66
CA ASP A 35 1.15 -1.19 21.69
C ASP A 35 2.31 -0.39 21.08
N ARG A 36 2.98 0.42 21.90
CA ARG A 36 4.18 1.12 21.49
C ARG A 36 5.25 0.14 21.02
N GLY A 37 5.76 0.34 19.81
CA GLY A 37 6.71 -0.55 19.15
C GLY A 37 6.08 -1.54 18.16
N ASP A 38 4.75 -1.61 18.11
CA ASP A 38 4.05 -2.42 17.12
C ASP A 38 4.18 -1.85 15.71
N SER A 39 4.16 -2.75 14.74
CA SER A 39 4.06 -2.35 13.33
C SER A 39 2.61 -2.02 12.98
N VAL A 40 2.43 -1.03 12.11
CA VAL A 40 1.15 -0.69 11.48
C VAL A 40 1.40 -0.33 10.03
N ALA A 41 0.58 -0.80 9.11
CA ALA A 41 0.66 -0.36 7.71
C ALA A 41 -0.20 0.89 7.53
N VAL A 42 0.42 1.97 7.02
CA VAL A 42 -0.22 3.24 6.68
C VAL A 42 -0.14 3.43 5.17
N SER A 43 -1.27 3.34 4.48
CA SER A 43 -1.33 3.29 3.01
C SER A 43 -0.28 2.35 2.39
N GLY A 44 -0.13 1.15 2.99
CA GLY A 44 0.81 0.12 2.55
C GLY A 44 2.26 0.32 3.01
N VAL A 45 2.58 1.37 3.74
CA VAL A 45 3.90 1.59 4.32
C VAL A 45 3.93 1.05 5.75
N CYS A 46 4.83 0.10 6.03
CA CYS A 46 5.06 -0.41 7.38
C CYS A 46 5.77 0.64 8.22
N LEU A 47 5.09 1.13 9.24
CA LEU A 47 5.62 2.06 10.24
C LEU A 47 5.60 1.40 11.63
N THR A 48 6.36 1.97 12.56
CA THR A 48 6.36 1.56 13.96
C THR A 48 5.61 2.60 14.79
N ALA A 49 4.60 2.18 15.54
CA ALA A 49 3.87 3.05 16.45
C ALA A 49 4.80 3.51 17.58
N THR A 50 4.98 4.81 17.72
CA THR A 50 5.89 5.43 18.71
C THR A 50 5.15 5.90 19.96
N ASP A 51 3.97 6.47 19.81
CA ASP A 51 3.08 6.83 20.90
C ASP A 51 1.64 6.43 20.57
N ILE A 52 0.89 6.08 21.62
CA ILE A 52 -0.53 5.71 21.52
C ILE A 52 -1.32 6.66 22.44
N ALA A 53 -2.39 7.22 21.92
CA ALA A 53 -3.35 8.04 22.65
C ALA A 53 -4.78 7.57 22.35
N ASP A 54 -5.79 8.15 23.01
CA ASP A 54 -7.19 7.83 22.77
C ASP A 54 -7.54 8.01 21.28
N GLU A 55 -7.92 6.89 20.64
CA GLU A 55 -8.27 6.83 19.21
C GLU A 55 -7.22 7.44 18.26
N SER A 56 -5.94 7.39 18.64
CA SER A 56 -4.86 7.86 17.78
C SER A 56 -3.51 7.19 18.10
N PHE A 57 -2.63 7.15 17.10
CA PHE A 57 -1.24 6.72 17.25
C PHE A 57 -0.31 7.65 16.48
N SER A 58 0.96 7.66 16.87
CA SER A 58 2.00 8.34 16.09
C SER A 58 3.02 7.36 15.54
N ALA A 59 3.72 7.79 14.50
CA ALA A 59 4.86 7.08 13.93
C ALA A 59 5.89 8.07 13.38
N ASP A 60 7.17 7.72 13.50
CA ASP A 60 8.23 8.45 12.83
C ASP A 60 8.42 7.93 11.40
N VAL A 61 8.51 8.84 10.43
CA VAL A 61 8.67 8.53 9.02
C VAL A 61 10.03 9.06 8.55
N MET A 62 10.91 8.15 8.17
CA MET A 62 12.26 8.51 7.72
C MET A 62 12.24 9.17 6.34
N ASN A 63 13.22 10.02 6.05
CA ASN A 63 13.36 10.70 4.75
C ASN A 63 13.37 9.75 3.56
N GLN A 64 13.99 8.56 3.70
CA GLN A 64 13.96 7.54 2.66
C GLN A 64 12.54 7.07 2.37
N THR A 65 11.73 6.82 3.39
CA THR A 65 10.32 6.41 3.25
C THR A 65 9.48 7.51 2.60
N LEU A 66 9.68 8.76 3.03
CA LEU A 66 9.00 9.92 2.43
C LEU A 66 9.32 10.08 0.94
N SER A 67 10.55 9.77 0.52
CA SER A 67 10.98 9.93 -0.87
C SER A 67 10.46 8.87 -1.83
N VAL A 68 10.14 7.67 -1.34
CA VAL A 68 9.72 6.53 -2.17
C VAL A 68 8.22 6.23 -2.08
N SER A 69 7.49 6.91 -1.21
CA SER A 69 6.07 6.70 -0.97
C SER A 69 5.25 7.98 -1.08
N THR A 70 3.93 7.83 -1.12
CA THR A 70 2.99 8.97 -1.08
C THR A 70 2.86 9.58 0.32
N LEU A 71 3.50 9.01 1.35
CA LEU A 71 3.47 9.61 2.70
C LEU A 71 4.12 11.00 2.72
N GLY A 72 5.09 11.24 1.81
CA GLY A 72 5.69 12.56 1.66
C GLY A 72 4.73 13.66 1.19
N ASP A 73 3.62 13.29 0.57
CA ASP A 73 2.62 14.21 0.02
C ASP A 73 1.43 14.45 0.98
N LEU A 74 1.40 13.78 2.16
CA LEU A 74 0.28 13.90 3.10
C LEU A 74 0.25 15.27 3.77
N ASP A 75 -0.97 15.75 3.99
CA ASP A 75 -1.28 16.93 4.78
C ASP A 75 -2.28 16.60 5.91
N ASP A 76 -2.41 17.50 6.87
CA ASP A 76 -3.38 17.36 7.96
C ASP A 76 -4.80 17.25 7.40
N GLY A 77 -5.54 16.26 7.85
CA GLY A 77 -6.89 15.96 7.39
C GLY A 77 -6.99 14.88 6.32
N ASP A 78 -5.89 14.47 5.69
CA ASP A 78 -5.88 13.42 4.69
C ASP A 78 -6.27 12.06 5.28
N PHE A 79 -6.87 11.20 4.43
CA PHE A 79 -7.21 9.84 4.81
C PHE A 79 -6.15 8.85 4.34
N VAL A 80 -5.89 7.86 5.19
CA VAL A 80 -4.92 6.78 4.95
C VAL A 80 -5.55 5.42 5.22
N ASN A 81 -5.18 4.42 4.43
CA ASN A 81 -5.56 3.03 4.66
C ASN A 81 -4.73 2.45 5.81
N LEU A 82 -5.39 1.77 6.74
CA LEU A 82 -4.73 1.20 7.91
C LEU A 82 -4.94 -0.31 7.99
N GLU A 83 -3.84 -1.02 8.29
CA GLU A 83 -3.88 -2.46 8.58
C GLU A 83 -2.96 -2.77 9.76
N LEU A 84 -3.42 -3.64 10.67
CA LEU A 84 -2.61 -4.19 11.76
C LEU A 84 -1.78 -5.39 11.28
N PRO A 85 -0.63 -5.67 11.90
CA PRO A 85 0.18 -6.82 11.52
C PRO A 85 -0.58 -8.13 11.77
N LEU A 86 -0.38 -9.09 10.85
CA LEU A 86 -0.94 -10.42 10.95
C LEU A 86 -0.40 -11.13 12.20
N ARG A 87 -1.28 -11.66 13.03
CA ARG A 87 -0.94 -12.46 14.20
C ARG A 87 -0.86 -13.95 13.84
N ALA A 88 -0.14 -14.73 14.63
CA ALA A 88 -0.07 -16.17 14.42
C ALA A 88 -1.47 -16.80 14.55
N GLY A 89 -1.92 -17.47 13.49
CA GLY A 89 -3.24 -18.08 13.43
C GLY A 89 -4.32 -17.26 12.72
N ASP A 90 -4.03 -16.00 12.39
CA ASP A 90 -4.96 -15.18 11.61
C ASP A 90 -5.06 -15.67 10.15
N PRO A 91 -6.22 -15.53 9.50
CA PRO A 91 -6.38 -15.89 8.10
C PRO A 91 -5.62 -14.92 7.19
N LEU A 92 -4.94 -15.44 6.17
CA LEU A 92 -4.36 -14.66 5.10
C LEU A 92 -5.44 -14.35 4.05
N GLY A 93 -6.17 -13.24 4.26
CA GLY A 93 -7.32 -12.88 3.41
C GLY A 93 -6.95 -12.34 2.02
N GLY A 94 -5.75 -11.78 1.86
CA GLY A 94 -5.19 -11.31 0.59
C GLY A 94 -3.97 -12.13 0.18
N HIS A 95 -2.78 -11.49 0.11
CA HIS A 95 -1.51 -12.15 -0.13
C HIS A 95 -0.47 -11.73 0.91
N VAL A 96 0.75 -12.24 0.82
CA VAL A 96 1.84 -11.85 1.72
C VAL A 96 2.29 -10.44 1.37
N VAL A 97 2.05 -9.49 2.29
CA VAL A 97 2.41 -8.07 2.16
C VAL A 97 3.40 -7.72 3.26
N GLN A 98 4.46 -7.03 2.92
CA GLN A 98 5.51 -6.65 3.86
C GLN A 98 5.35 -5.22 4.39
N GLY A 99 4.67 -4.37 3.64
CA GLY A 99 4.62 -2.92 3.87
C GLY A 99 5.89 -2.22 3.37
N HIS A 100 6.59 -2.84 2.43
CA HIS A 100 7.82 -2.35 1.84
C HIS A 100 7.54 -1.86 0.42
N VAL A 101 7.06 -0.62 0.32
CA VAL A 101 6.69 0.02 -0.94
C VAL A 101 7.87 0.03 -1.92
N ASP A 102 7.66 -0.48 -3.14
CA ASP A 102 8.65 -0.48 -4.21
C ASP A 102 8.76 0.86 -4.95
N GLY A 103 7.79 1.73 -4.73
CA GLY A 103 7.69 3.06 -5.34
C GLY A 103 6.24 3.49 -5.47
N THR A 104 6.02 4.55 -6.21
CA THR A 104 4.68 5.05 -6.49
C THR A 104 4.32 4.83 -7.95
N VAL A 105 3.02 4.68 -8.20
CA VAL A 105 2.43 4.60 -9.54
C VAL A 105 1.35 5.66 -9.69
N GLU A 106 1.12 6.11 -10.92
CA GLU A 106 0.06 7.06 -11.23
C GLU A 106 -1.17 6.33 -11.78
N VAL A 107 -2.35 6.72 -11.33
CA VAL A 107 -3.62 6.30 -11.93
C VAL A 107 -3.75 6.98 -13.29
N ILE A 108 -3.71 6.21 -14.37
CA ILE A 108 -3.78 6.73 -15.74
C ILE A 108 -5.18 6.71 -16.34
N ASP A 109 -6.05 5.83 -15.82
CA ASP A 109 -7.45 5.74 -16.27
C ASP A 109 -8.33 5.11 -15.19
N VAL A 110 -9.61 5.51 -15.15
CA VAL A 110 -10.63 4.95 -14.26
C VAL A 110 -11.94 4.86 -15.02
N GLN A 111 -12.55 3.67 -15.04
CA GLN A 111 -13.80 3.39 -15.75
C GLN A 111 -14.76 2.59 -14.87
N ASP A 112 -16.02 2.99 -14.83
CA ASP A 112 -17.06 2.19 -14.19
C ASP A 112 -17.38 0.96 -15.05
N ASP A 113 -17.44 -0.23 -14.43
CA ASP A 113 -17.76 -1.51 -15.07
C ASP A 113 -18.79 -2.28 -14.23
N GLY A 114 -20.04 -1.94 -14.44
CA GLY A 114 -21.16 -2.51 -13.67
C GLY A 114 -21.09 -2.18 -12.19
N LEU A 115 -20.89 -3.18 -11.34
CA LEU A 115 -20.71 -2.98 -9.89
C LEU A 115 -19.26 -2.66 -9.51
N ALA A 116 -18.33 -2.91 -10.41
CA ALA A 116 -16.90 -2.69 -10.18
C ALA A 116 -16.44 -1.38 -10.84
N ARG A 117 -15.25 -0.96 -10.45
CA ARG A 117 -14.51 0.12 -11.09
C ARG A 117 -13.16 -0.41 -11.56
N ARG A 118 -12.89 -0.32 -12.87
CA ARG A 118 -11.57 -0.63 -13.41
C ARG A 118 -10.66 0.55 -13.23
N MET A 119 -9.47 0.30 -12.75
CA MET A 119 -8.43 1.31 -12.56
C MET A 119 -7.14 0.85 -13.22
N ARG A 120 -6.62 1.66 -14.14
CA ARG A 120 -5.31 1.45 -14.76
C ARG A 120 -4.27 2.32 -14.08
N ILE A 121 -3.13 1.71 -13.80
CA ILE A 121 -1.95 2.36 -13.26
C ILE A 121 -0.81 2.30 -14.27
N GLY A 122 -0.05 3.39 -14.38
CA GLY A 122 1.19 3.40 -15.15
C GLY A 122 2.29 2.69 -14.39
N VAL A 123 3.01 1.77 -15.05
CA VAL A 123 4.11 1.04 -14.42
C VAL A 123 5.40 1.22 -15.24
N THR A 124 6.54 1.21 -14.57
CA THR A 124 7.85 1.23 -15.25
C THR A 124 8.22 -0.17 -15.73
N PRO A 125 9.15 -0.30 -16.72
CA PRO A 125 9.63 -1.60 -17.17
C PRO A 125 10.22 -2.46 -16.03
N GLU A 126 10.81 -1.82 -15.00
CA GLU A 126 11.34 -2.49 -13.81
C GLU A 126 10.23 -3.07 -12.94
N GLN A 127 9.07 -2.40 -12.86
CA GLN A 127 7.89 -2.87 -12.11
C GLN A 127 7.13 -3.93 -12.91
N GLU A 128 6.93 -3.71 -14.22
CA GLU A 128 6.16 -4.57 -15.11
C GLU A 128 6.67 -6.02 -15.11
N ARG A 129 7.98 -6.24 -15.05
CA ARG A 129 8.60 -7.58 -15.05
C ARG A 129 8.17 -8.48 -13.88
N TYR A 130 7.65 -7.90 -12.78
CA TYR A 130 7.14 -8.64 -11.62
C TYR A 130 5.62 -8.82 -11.62
N LEU A 131 4.94 -8.18 -12.58
CA LEU A 131 3.50 -8.28 -12.70
C LEU A 131 3.14 -9.41 -13.65
N VAL A 132 2.15 -10.19 -13.27
CA VAL A 132 1.57 -11.24 -14.10
C VAL A 132 0.06 -11.15 -14.05
N GLU A 133 -0.61 -11.46 -15.16
CA GLU A 133 -2.07 -11.55 -15.17
C GLU A 133 -2.57 -12.51 -14.08
N ARG A 134 -3.57 -12.10 -13.34
CA ARG A 134 -4.14 -12.81 -12.19
C ARG A 134 -3.18 -12.96 -11.01
N GLY A 135 -2.02 -12.33 -11.05
CA GLY A 135 -1.12 -12.18 -9.92
C GLY A 135 -1.60 -11.11 -8.93
N SER A 136 -0.86 -10.96 -7.85
CA SER A 136 -1.18 -10.00 -6.78
C SER A 136 -0.24 -8.80 -6.81
N LEU A 137 -0.77 -7.66 -6.38
CA LEU A 137 -0.03 -6.44 -6.04
C LEU A 137 -0.77 -5.72 -4.91
N THR A 138 -0.15 -4.74 -4.28
CA THR A 138 -0.89 -3.78 -3.45
C THR A 138 -0.85 -2.39 -4.04
N LEU A 139 -1.96 -1.67 -3.89
CA LEU A 139 -2.05 -0.23 -4.11
C LEU A 139 -2.52 0.44 -2.81
N ASP A 140 -1.75 1.38 -2.28
CA ASP A 140 -1.98 1.98 -0.95
C ASP A 140 -2.30 0.93 0.13
N GLY A 141 -1.59 -0.22 0.10
CA GLY A 141 -1.77 -1.33 1.03
C GLY A 141 -2.98 -2.22 0.77
N VAL A 142 -3.74 -2.00 -0.28
CA VAL A 142 -4.89 -2.84 -0.65
C VAL A 142 -4.42 -3.98 -1.54
N SER A 143 -4.63 -5.23 -1.12
CA SER A 143 -4.36 -6.43 -1.94
C SER A 143 -5.34 -6.52 -3.11
N LEU A 144 -4.81 -6.52 -4.32
CA LEU A 144 -5.57 -6.53 -5.56
C LEU A 144 -5.03 -7.59 -6.52
N THR A 145 -5.93 -8.07 -7.37
CA THR A 145 -5.57 -8.97 -8.46
C THR A 145 -5.37 -8.17 -9.74
N VAL A 146 -4.29 -8.43 -10.45
CA VAL A 146 -4.04 -7.89 -11.80
C VAL A 146 -5.07 -8.48 -12.77
N ALA A 147 -5.96 -7.63 -13.26
CA ALA A 147 -7.03 -8.02 -14.18
C ALA A 147 -6.56 -8.06 -15.63
N ASP A 148 -5.66 -7.14 -15.99
CA ASP A 148 -5.09 -7.03 -17.34
C ASP A 148 -3.74 -6.34 -17.28
N LEU A 149 -2.88 -6.57 -18.28
CA LEU A 149 -1.57 -5.97 -18.44
C LEU A 149 -1.36 -5.49 -19.87
N GLY A 150 -0.62 -4.40 -20.02
CA GLY A 150 -0.17 -3.91 -21.31
C GLY A 150 1.18 -3.21 -21.20
N ASP A 151 1.69 -2.72 -22.30
CA ASP A 151 2.97 -2.02 -22.35
C ASP A 151 2.92 -0.74 -21.51
N GLY A 152 3.63 -0.77 -20.36
CA GLY A 152 3.71 0.33 -19.40
C GLY A 152 2.48 0.54 -18.51
N TRP A 153 1.54 -0.41 -18.44
CA TRP A 153 0.38 -0.29 -17.56
C TRP A 153 -0.11 -1.63 -16.99
N ALA A 154 -0.76 -1.58 -15.85
CA ALA A 154 -1.52 -2.68 -15.27
C ALA A 154 -2.94 -2.21 -14.92
N GLU A 155 -3.92 -3.12 -14.97
CA GLU A 155 -5.32 -2.85 -14.62
C GLU A 155 -5.75 -3.72 -13.44
N VAL A 156 -6.49 -3.12 -12.53
CA VAL A 156 -7.13 -3.80 -11.40
C VAL A 156 -8.64 -3.51 -11.42
N SER A 157 -9.44 -4.43 -10.88
CA SER A 157 -10.89 -4.25 -10.73
C SER A 157 -11.25 -4.08 -9.26
N LEU A 158 -11.79 -2.92 -8.91
CA LEU A 158 -12.17 -2.55 -7.55
C LEU A 158 -13.65 -2.89 -7.33
N ILE A 159 -13.92 -3.76 -6.35
CA ILE A 159 -15.28 -4.12 -5.94
C ILE A 159 -15.87 -3.05 -5.02
N PRO A 160 -17.20 -2.96 -4.84
CA PRO A 160 -17.83 -1.94 -4.01
C PRO A 160 -17.26 -1.84 -2.59
N GLU A 161 -17.02 -2.98 -1.94
CA GLU A 161 -16.42 -3.03 -0.59
C GLU A 161 -15.07 -2.33 -0.53
N THR A 162 -14.21 -2.53 -1.56
CA THR A 162 -12.90 -1.85 -1.65
C THR A 162 -13.08 -0.35 -1.85
N LEU A 163 -14.02 0.07 -2.68
CA LEU A 163 -14.31 1.49 -2.94
C LEU A 163 -14.82 2.22 -1.70
N GLU A 164 -15.65 1.55 -0.88
CA GLU A 164 -16.23 2.15 0.33
C GLU A 164 -15.24 2.21 1.49
N ARG A 165 -14.36 1.20 1.62
CA ARG A 165 -13.51 1.03 2.80
C ARG A 165 -12.08 1.49 2.65
N THR A 166 -11.70 1.96 1.47
CA THR A 166 -10.32 2.37 1.21
C THR A 166 -10.27 3.71 0.50
N THR A 167 -9.09 4.34 0.55
CA THR A 167 -8.82 5.58 -0.18
C THR A 167 -8.90 5.41 -1.70
N LEU A 168 -8.96 4.17 -2.22
CA LEU A 168 -9.08 3.90 -3.66
C LEU A 168 -10.45 4.30 -4.22
N GLY A 169 -11.48 4.44 -3.36
CA GLY A 169 -12.80 4.91 -3.77
C GLY A 169 -12.79 6.30 -4.41
N ASP A 170 -11.92 7.17 -3.92
CA ASP A 170 -11.75 8.55 -4.41
C ASP A 170 -10.62 8.68 -5.45
N ALA A 171 -10.01 7.55 -5.85
CA ALA A 171 -8.91 7.58 -6.81
C ALA A 171 -9.39 8.03 -8.19
N GLN A 172 -8.71 9.02 -8.74
CA GLN A 172 -8.95 9.59 -10.05
C GLN A 172 -7.64 9.63 -10.85
N ARG A 173 -7.74 9.82 -12.15
CA ARG A 173 -6.58 10.01 -13.02
C ARG A 173 -5.66 11.09 -12.47
N GLY A 174 -4.35 10.81 -12.47
CA GLY A 174 -3.29 11.68 -11.94
C GLY A 174 -2.96 11.43 -10.47
N ARG A 175 -3.81 10.68 -9.72
CA ARG A 175 -3.49 10.32 -8.33
C ARG A 175 -2.30 9.37 -8.28
N ARG A 176 -1.35 9.64 -7.37
CA ARG A 176 -0.25 8.74 -7.04
C ARG A 176 -0.68 7.77 -5.94
N LEU A 177 -0.28 6.51 -6.08
CA LEU A 177 -0.55 5.44 -5.13
C LEU A 177 0.77 4.73 -4.79
N ASN A 178 0.90 4.25 -3.56
CA ASN A 178 2.01 3.38 -3.17
C ASN A 178 1.82 2.01 -3.82
N LEU A 179 2.85 1.50 -4.47
CA LEU A 179 2.89 0.15 -5.03
C LEU A 179 3.83 -0.74 -4.21
N GLU A 180 3.34 -1.90 -3.78
CA GLU A 180 4.18 -3.02 -3.38
C GLU A 180 3.91 -4.21 -4.31
N LEU A 181 4.95 -4.72 -4.93
CA LEU A 181 4.92 -5.90 -5.79
C LEU A 181 4.95 -7.17 -4.93
N ASP A 182 4.34 -8.24 -5.41
CA ASP A 182 4.36 -9.52 -4.69
C ASP A 182 5.82 -9.95 -4.42
N PRO A 183 6.24 -10.05 -3.15
CA PRO A 183 7.60 -10.44 -2.80
C PRO A 183 7.98 -11.82 -3.34
N ILE A 184 7.02 -12.72 -3.56
CA ILE A 184 7.26 -14.04 -4.14
C ILE A 184 7.75 -13.88 -5.58
N ALA A 185 7.12 -13.01 -6.39
CA ALA A 185 7.55 -12.76 -7.77
C ALA A 185 9.00 -12.25 -7.82
N ARG A 186 9.39 -11.37 -6.89
CA ARG A 186 10.76 -10.84 -6.78
C ARG A 186 11.78 -11.92 -6.43
N HIS A 187 11.44 -12.81 -5.51
CA HIS A 187 12.33 -13.93 -5.12
C HIS A 187 12.48 -14.93 -6.25
N VAL A 188 11.39 -15.30 -6.92
CA VAL A 188 11.40 -16.22 -8.06
C VAL A 188 12.28 -15.68 -9.18
N GLU A 189 12.09 -14.42 -9.58
CA GLU A 189 12.92 -13.81 -10.63
C GLU A 189 14.40 -13.84 -10.29
N ARG A 190 14.78 -13.45 -9.07
CA ARG A 190 16.19 -13.49 -8.65
C ARG A 190 16.79 -14.89 -8.69
N LEU A 191 16.02 -15.93 -8.40
CA LEU A 191 16.47 -17.33 -8.52
C LEU A 191 16.68 -17.70 -10.00
N VAL A 192 15.70 -17.41 -10.87
CA VAL A 192 15.78 -17.71 -12.30
C VAL A 192 16.98 -17.03 -12.95
N GLN A 193 17.26 -15.77 -12.62
CA GLN A 193 18.43 -15.04 -13.14
C GLN A 193 19.77 -15.68 -12.75
N ARG A 194 19.86 -16.35 -11.59
CA ARG A 194 21.08 -17.05 -11.18
C ARG A 194 21.30 -18.31 -12.02
N PHE A 195 20.26 -19.09 -12.23
CA PHE A 195 20.35 -20.32 -13.02
C PHE A 195 20.53 -20.06 -14.52
N GLY A 196 20.01 -18.96 -15.06
CA GLY A 196 20.16 -18.58 -16.46
C GLY A 196 21.54 -18.03 -16.85
N LYS A 197 22.42 -17.76 -15.87
CA LYS A 197 23.82 -17.31 -16.12
C LYS A 197 24.86 -18.44 -16.09
N GLU A 198 24.45 -19.65 -15.72
CA GLU A 198 25.32 -20.84 -15.62
C GLU A 198 25.18 -21.79 -16.82
N GLY A 199 24.48 -21.37 -17.90
CA GLY A 199 24.26 -22.15 -19.12
C GLY A 199 25.01 -21.60 -20.35
#